data_4276beca62bf5b4578965caed03b2b77
#
_entry.id   4276beca62bf5b4578965caed03b2b77
#
_cell.length_a   1.000
_cell.length_b   1.000
_cell.length_c   1.000
_cell.angle_alpha   90.00
_cell.angle_beta   90.00
_cell.angle_gamma   90.00
#
_symmetry.space_group_name_H-M   'P 1'
#
loop_
_entity.id
_entity.type
_entity.pdbx_description
1 polymer ?
#
loop_
_entity_poly.entity_id
_entity_poly.type
_entity_poly.pdbx_seq_one_letter_code
_entity_poly.pdbx_strand_id
1 'polypeptide(L)'
;MNNYIEKARAFLEHEKIDYLLVNSTNEFLVEYNELAKNSRYYLTGFSGSTGDALVSKDNIYLFVDGRYHVQADLEVNHDDITVVKLQMGDKVLDELAKRMNEHSILGICSKKNSQYRYENLVKTLGLRNITVKLFDTDPIEEKQPQKAQILTEIPLNLTGKTKEEKIKELDLKSNEAILITNLEELSYLYNLRNFNKTNSCSIEGKAVFTQDKDYLFKDETLKDFDSFIKNCTFDTVYVDEMTVTAHDYTLLGSKASKIKWNPVTNSKCIKTEAELEHYKDAFARTDKALAETGKFIEENDNISEFDIKEELEKNFRKYGAIGQSFTSIVAKDKNSALAHYSKSSKEEIIKDGSLVLIDCGGYYAGGLATDITRVFVKGEPDKLQKTVYTTVLKAFLRAFNTTEFECGQDIDKVARDFLDENAPSGFVFNHGLGHGIGVSVHEAPPRLSNGTWDSKVPLQDNMCFTIEPGLYKQDFFGIRLENSCYLQDKKIKSFVNMHYEKKLIDFSLLDEQEKEWLSHFEVK
;
A
#
# COMPACT_ATOMS: atom_id res chain seq x y z
N MET A 1 -24.48 5.35 -21.18
CA MET A 1 -23.03 5.49 -21.42
C MET A 1 -22.46 6.37 -20.31
N ASN A 2 -21.34 6.02 -19.72
CA ASN A 2 -20.74 6.79 -18.64
C ASN A 2 -20.23 8.14 -19.19
N ASN A 3 -20.69 9.28 -18.63
CA ASN A 3 -20.29 10.64 -19.05
C ASN A 3 -18.76 10.85 -19.07
N TYR A 4 -18.01 10.13 -18.22
CA TYR A 4 -16.55 10.23 -18.17
C TYR A 4 -15.87 9.52 -19.34
N ILE A 5 -16.48 8.48 -19.91
CA ILE A 5 -16.03 7.84 -21.16
C ILE A 5 -16.15 8.84 -22.32
N GLU A 6 -17.26 9.57 -22.37
CA GLU A 6 -17.47 10.61 -23.40
C GLU A 6 -16.47 11.76 -23.24
N LYS A 7 -16.23 12.22 -22.00
CA LYS A 7 -15.20 13.24 -21.71
C LYS A 7 -13.81 12.79 -22.18
N ALA A 8 -13.43 11.54 -21.89
CA ALA A 8 -12.13 11.00 -22.31
C ALA A 8 -12.00 10.94 -23.84
N ARG A 9 -13.05 10.46 -24.55
CA ARG A 9 -13.05 10.37 -26.00
C ARG A 9 -13.06 11.73 -26.68
N ALA A 10 -13.79 12.69 -26.14
CA ALA A 10 -13.77 14.09 -26.65
C ALA A 10 -12.36 14.71 -26.46
N PHE A 11 -11.66 14.39 -25.37
CA PHE A 11 -10.28 14.84 -25.16
C PHE A 11 -9.32 14.22 -26.17
N LEU A 12 -9.45 12.91 -26.48
CA LEU A 12 -8.65 12.25 -27.51
C LEU A 12 -8.78 12.98 -28.87
N GLU A 13 -10.01 13.31 -29.26
CA GLU A 13 -10.30 14.00 -30.54
C GLU A 13 -9.75 15.42 -30.54
N HIS A 14 -10.00 16.19 -29.46
CA HIS A 14 -9.54 17.58 -29.33
C HIS A 14 -8.02 17.68 -29.38
N GLU A 15 -7.32 16.84 -28.64
CA GLU A 15 -5.86 16.85 -28.52
C GLU A 15 -5.15 16.08 -29.65
N LYS A 16 -5.89 15.41 -30.52
CA LYS A 16 -5.40 14.58 -31.63
C LYS A 16 -4.42 13.51 -31.15
N ILE A 17 -4.82 12.77 -30.12
CA ILE A 17 -4.09 11.63 -29.57
C ILE A 17 -4.92 10.36 -29.74
N ASP A 18 -4.26 9.22 -29.82
CA ASP A 18 -4.90 7.92 -30.08
C ASP A 18 -5.34 7.23 -28.79
N TYR A 19 -4.58 7.45 -27.71
CA TYR A 19 -4.77 6.81 -26.42
C TYR A 19 -4.61 7.81 -25.26
N LEU A 20 -5.37 7.59 -24.18
CA LEU A 20 -5.24 8.30 -22.92
C LEU A 20 -5.04 7.30 -21.79
N LEU A 21 -3.98 7.46 -20.99
CA LEU A 21 -3.76 6.69 -19.77
C LEU A 21 -4.33 7.44 -18.58
N VAL A 22 -5.26 6.80 -17.87
CA VAL A 22 -5.95 7.35 -16.70
C VAL A 22 -5.53 6.58 -15.47
N ASN A 23 -4.90 7.27 -14.51
CA ASN A 23 -4.35 6.71 -13.29
C ASN A 23 -5.34 6.75 -12.11
N SER A 24 -5.08 5.92 -11.10
CA SER A 24 -5.75 6.00 -9.79
C SER A 24 -5.16 7.06 -8.88
N THR A 25 -3.92 7.48 -9.13
CA THR A 25 -3.15 8.42 -8.29
C THR A 25 -3.63 9.88 -8.42
N ASN A 26 -3.20 10.71 -7.48
CA ASN A 26 -3.35 12.16 -7.50
C ASN A 26 -2.01 12.87 -7.74
N GLU A 27 -1.95 14.18 -7.52
CA GLU A 27 -0.75 15.01 -7.67
C GLU A 27 0.38 14.70 -6.65
N PHE A 28 0.10 13.91 -5.64
CA PHE A 28 1.07 13.42 -4.65
C PHE A 28 1.44 11.95 -4.88
N LEU A 29 0.93 11.32 -5.94
CA LEU A 29 1.19 9.94 -6.35
C LEU A 29 0.82 8.90 -5.29
N VAL A 30 -0.17 9.18 -4.44
CA VAL A 30 -0.58 8.27 -3.35
C VAL A 30 -1.30 7.03 -3.90
N GLU A 31 -1.06 5.86 -3.28
CA GLU A 31 -1.75 4.62 -3.62
C GLU A 31 -3.23 4.67 -3.17
N TYR A 32 -3.47 5.02 -1.92
CA TYR A 32 -4.82 5.10 -1.35
C TYR A 32 -5.45 6.48 -1.58
N ASN A 33 -5.76 6.78 -2.87
CA ASN A 33 -6.44 8.00 -3.22
C ASN A 33 -7.95 7.89 -2.93
N GLU A 34 -8.55 8.95 -2.37
CA GLU A 34 -9.99 9.02 -2.16
C GLU A 34 -10.75 8.79 -3.47
N LEU A 35 -11.79 7.96 -3.47
CA LEU A 35 -12.58 7.67 -4.69
C LEU A 35 -13.12 8.96 -5.34
N ALA A 36 -13.47 9.96 -4.53
CA ALA A 36 -13.90 11.27 -5.00
C ALA A 36 -12.82 12.08 -5.75
N LYS A 37 -11.55 11.67 -5.68
CA LYS A 37 -10.39 12.28 -6.38
C LYS A 37 -9.78 11.33 -7.41
N ASN A 38 -10.35 10.15 -7.61
CA ASN A 38 -9.79 9.08 -8.42
C ASN A 38 -10.42 9.04 -9.82
N SER A 39 -9.72 9.58 -10.82
CA SER A 39 -10.18 9.64 -12.20
C SER A 39 -10.45 8.26 -12.81
N ARG A 40 -9.61 7.27 -12.51
CA ARG A 40 -9.82 5.90 -12.97
C ARG A 40 -11.13 5.31 -12.42
N TYR A 41 -11.48 5.58 -11.13
CA TYR A 41 -12.76 5.15 -10.56
C TYR A 41 -13.96 5.78 -11.29
N TYR A 42 -13.92 7.07 -11.56
CA TYR A 42 -14.99 7.74 -12.34
C TYR A 42 -15.15 7.14 -13.73
N LEU A 43 -14.05 6.81 -14.38
CA LEU A 43 -14.05 6.23 -15.72
C LEU A 43 -14.59 4.81 -15.76
N THR A 44 -14.17 3.96 -14.79
CA THR A 44 -14.35 2.49 -14.88
C THR A 44 -15.33 1.91 -13.86
N GLY A 45 -15.64 2.64 -12.78
CA GLY A 45 -16.37 2.10 -11.62
C GLY A 45 -15.51 1.24 -10.69
N PHE A 46 -14.28 0.90 -11.06
CA PHE A 46 -13.40 0.06 -10.25
C PHE A 46 -12.84 0.82 -9.05
N SER A 47 -13.05 0.30 -7.83
CA SER A 47 -12.74 0.97 -6.57
C SER A 47 -11.42 0.55 -5.92
N GLY A 48 -10.66 -0.40 -6.49
CA GLY A 48 -9.37 -0.85 -5.96
C GLY A 48 -8.34 0.29 -5.85
N SER A 49 -7.33 0.16 -4.99
CA SER A 49 -6.34 1.23 -4.74
C SER A 49 -5.40 1.48 -5.91
N THR A 50 -5.05 0.44 -6.67
CA THR A 50 -4.15 0.51 -7.82
C THR A 50 -4.82 0.07 -9.10
N GLY A 51 -4.18 0.33 -10.23
CA GLY A 51 -4.64 -0.03 -11.57
C GLY A 51 -4.76 1.18 -12.47
N ASP A 52 -4.56 0.96 -13.76
CA ASP A 52 -4.59 1.99 -14.80
C ASP A 52 -5.65 1.66 -15.84
N ALA A 53 -6.26 2.68 -16.41
CA ALA A 53 -7.14 2.52 -17.54
C ALA A 53 -6.52 3.12 -18.80
N LEU A 54 -6.48 2.37 -19.90
CA LEU A 54 -6.10 2.83 -21.23
C LEU A 54 -7.37 3.03 -22.05
N VAL A 55 -7.63 4.27 -22.46
CA VAL A 55 -8.77 4.66 -23.28
C VAL A 55 -8.34 4.90 -24.71
N SER A 56 -9.07 4.33 -25.65
CA SER A 56 -9.00 4.68 -27.07
C SER A 56 -10.38 5.10 -27.58
N LYS A 57 -10.49 5.42 -28.86
CA LYS A 57 -11.79 5.75 -29.49
C LYS A 57 -12.81 4.62 -29.29
N ASP A 58 -12.38 3.37 -29.44
CA ASP A 58 -13.27 2.21 -29.48
C ASP A 58 -13.21 1.34 -28.22
N ASN A 59 -12.09 1.31 -27.50
CA ASN A 59 -11.84 0.36 -26.41
C ASN A 59 -11.39 1.05 -25.12
N ILE A 60 -11.74 0.45 -23.99
CA ILE A 60 -11.20 0.79 -22.68
C ILE A 60 -10.66 -0.48 -22.04
N TYR A 61 -9.40 -0.46 -21.63
CA TYR A 61 -8.74 -1.55 -20.93
C TYR A 61 -8.43 -1.11 -19.51
N LEU A 62 -8.82 -1.92 -18.52
CA LEU A 62 -8.43 -1.74 -17.11
C LEU A 62 -7.39 -2.79 -16.72
N PHE A 63 -6.19 -2.35 -16.35
CA PHE A 63 -5.08 -3.21 -15.93
C PHE A 63 -5.08 -3.32 -14.42
N VAL A 64 -5.14 -4.54 -13.90
CA VAL A 64 -5.16 -4.82 -12.45
C VAL A 64 -4.25 -5.99 -12.12
N ASP A 65 -3.58 -5.92 -10.97
CA ASP A 65 -2.75 -7.00 -10.44
C ASP A 65 -3.57 -8.09 -9.73
N GLY A 66 -2.90 -9.16 -9.29
CA GLY A 66 -3.52 -10.35 -8.72
C GLY A 66 -4.45 -10.11 -7.54
N ARG A 67 -4.24 -9.02 -6.78
CA ARG A 67 -5.09 -8.64 -5.64
C ARG A 67 -6.52 -8.27 -6.05
N TYR A 68 -6.68 -7.82 -7.30
CA TYR A 68 -7.91 -7.19 -7.80
C TYR A 68 -8.60 -7.90 -8.95
N HIS A 69 -8.14 -9.07 -9.39
CA HIS A 69 -8.70 -9.77 -10.55
C HIS A 69 -10.20 -10.00 -10.43
N VAL A 70 -10.65 -10.48 -9.27
CA VAL A 70 -12.06 -10.79 -9.04
C VAL A 70 -12.86 -9.51 -8.77
N GLN A 71 -12.31 -8.58 -7.98
CA GLN A 71 -13.01 -7.33 -7.69
C GLN A 71 -13.26 -6.51 -8.96
N ALA A 72 -12.30 -6.43 -9.86
CA ALA A 72 -12.46 -5.73 -11.12
C ALA A 72 -13.57 -6.36 -11.98
N ASP A 73 -13.63 -7.68 -12.07
CA ASP A 73 -14.71 -8.37 -12.79
C ASP A 73 -16.11 -8.07 -12.21
N LEU A 74 -16.21 -7.91 -10.89
CA LEU A 74 -17.49 -7.66 -10.21
C LEU A 74 -17.94 -6.19 -10.30
N GLU A 75 -17.01 -5.25 -10.47
CA GLU A 75 -17.30 -3.81 -10.35
C GLU A 75 -17.44 -3.09 -11.69
N VAL A 76 -16.75 -3.57 -12.75
CA VAL A 76 -16.79 -2.88 -14.04
C VAL A 76 -17.96 -3.29 -14.90
N ASN A 77 -18.39 -2.38 -15.79
CA ASN A 77 -19.30 -2.73 -16.88
C ASN A 77 -18.52 -3.39 -18.02
N HIS A 78 -18.67 -4.69 -18.20
CA HIS A 78 -17.97 -5.47 -19.24
C HIS A 78 -18.41 -5.14 -20.68
N ASP A 79 -19.54 -4.45 -20.88
CA ASP A 79 -19.95 -3.96 -22.20
C ASP A 79 -19.04 -2.83 -22.68
N ASP A 80 -18.47 -2.05 -21.76
CA ASP A 80 -17.62 -0.89 -22.05
C ASP A 80 -16.13 -1.13 -21.79
N ILE A 81 -15.80 -2.05 -20.83
CA ILE A 81 -14.45 -2.16 -20.26
C ILE A 81 -13.95 -3.60 -20.31
N THR A 82 -12.76 -3.78 -20.85
CA THR A 82 -12.02 -5.06 -20.83
C THR A 82 -11.03 -5.07 -19.67
N VAL A 83 -11.20 -5.98 -18.72
CA VAL A 83 -10.25 -6.17 -17.62
C VAL A 83 -9.04 -6.97 -18.09
N VAL A 84 -7.85 -6.42 -17.89
CA VAL A 84 -6.57 -7.06 -18.17
C VAL A 84 -5.94 -7.50 -16.85
N LYS A 85 -5.95 -8.80 -16.61
CA LYS A 85 -5.46 -9.45 -15.38
C LYS A 85 -3.97 -9.73 -15.47
N LEU A 86 -3.16 -8.88 -14.82
CA LEU A 86 -1.72 -9.06 -14.76
C LEU A 86 -1.36 -10.20 -13.81
N GLN A 87 -0.57 -11.15 -14.29
CA GLN A 87 -0.02 -12.21 -13.45
C GLN A 87 1.23 -11.72 -12.71
N MET A 88 1.67 -12.46 -11.68
CA MET A 88 2.91 -12.12 -10.99
C MET A 88 4.10 -12.18 -11.97
N GLY A 89 4.85 -11.07 -12.04
CA GLY A 89 5.94 -10.88 -12.99
C GLY A 89 5.57 -10.17 -14.30
N ASP A 90 4.27 -10.02 -14.61
CA ASP A 90 3.84 -9.22 -15.76
C ASP A 90 4.13 -7.73 -15.51
N LYS A 91 4.60 -7.06 -16.56
CA LYS A 91 4.82 -5.62 -16.54
C LYS A 91 3.67 -4.90 -17.22
N VAL A 92 3.03 -4.00 -16.50
CA VAL A 92 1.93 -3.17 -17.03
C VAL A 92 2.30 -2.46 -18.33
N LEU A 93 3.56 -2.02 -18.46
CA LEU A 93 4.05 -1.33 -19.66
C LEU A 93 4.07 -2.24 -20.90
N ASP A 94 4.42 -3.50 -20.74
CA ASP A 94 4.44 -4.47 -21.85
C ASP A 94 3.00 -4.78 -22.29
N GLU A 95 2.08 -4.88 -21.34
CA GLU A 95 0.66 -5.11 -21.61
C GLU A 95 -0.03 -3.89 -22.25
N LEU A 96 0.36 -2.67 -21.85
CA LEU A 96 -0.03 -1.44 -22.53
C LEU A 96 0.44 -1.44 -23.99
N ALA A 97 1.74 -1.72 -24.21
CA ALA A 97 2.33 -1.74 -25.55
C ALA A 97 1.62 -2.71 -26.50
N LYS A 98 1.20 -3.88 -26.01
CA LYS A 98 0.46 -4.88 -26.83
C LYS A 98 -0.88 -4.39 -27.35
N ARG A 99 -1.53 -3.43 -26.65
CA ARG A 99 -2.88 -2.91 -26.96
C ARG A 99 -2.88 -1.60 -27.72
N MET A 100 -1.70 -1.11 -28.05
CA MET A 100 -1.54 0.16 -28.79
C MET A 100 -0.99 -0.11 -30.19
N ASN A 101 -1.44 0.67 -31.14
CA ASN A 101 -0.92 0.64 -32.50
C ASN A 101 0.46 1.30 -32.57
N GLU A 102 1.30 0.82 -33.47
CA GLU A 102 2.56 1.50 -33.80
C GLU A 102 2.30 2.89 -34.38
N HIS A 103 3.24 3.80 -34.17
CA HIS A 103 3.16 5.20 -34.64
C HIS A 103 1.98 6.02 -34.04
N SER A 104 1.42 5.55 -32.94
CA SER A 104 0.35 6.24 -32.22
C SER A 104 0.86 7.22 -31.16
N ILE A 105 -0.05 8.02 -30.61
CA ILE A 105 0.24 8.99 -29.55
C ILE A 105 -0.53 8.63 -28.28
N LEU A 106 0.19 8.44 -27.18
CA LEU A 106 -0.34 8.24 -25.84
C LEU A 106 -0.32 9.56 -25.06
N GLY A 107 -1.48 10.04 -24.61
CA GLY A 107 -1.58 11.13 -23.65
C GLY A 107 -1.51 10.62 -22.20
N ILE A 108 -0.79 11.32 -21.34
CA ILE A 108 -0.77 11.08 -19.89
C ILE A 108 -0.82 12.41 -19.11
N CYS A 109 -1.41 12.40 -17.92
CA CYS A 109 -1.39 13.57 -17.04
C CYS A 109 -0.02 13.69 -16.36
N SER A 110 0.70 14.80 -16.59
CA SER A 110 2.03 15.07 -16.04
C SER A 110 2.04 15.13 -14.51
N LYS A 111 0.95 15.61 -13.89
CA LYS A 111 0.79 15.75 -12.44
C LYS A 111 0.45 14.45 -11.72
N LYS A 112 0.00 13.42 -12.45
CA LYS A 112 -0.42 12.12 -11.88
C LYS A 112 0.49 10.96 -12.26
N ASN A 113 1.64 11.25 -12.88
CA ASN A 113 2.67 10.28 -13.22
C ASN A 113 4.02 10.75 -12.71
N SER A 114 4.78 9.86 -12.08
CA SER A 114 6.15 10.16 -11.65
C SER A 114 7.06 10.35 -12.87
N GLN A 115 8.17 11.05 -12.66
CA GLN A 115 9.20 11.21 -13.70
C GLN A 115 9.76 9.85 -14.14
N TYR A 116 10.00 8.95 -13.20
CA TYR A 116 10.43 7.58 -13.50
C TYR A 116 9.43 6.85 -14.41
N ARG A 117 8.13 6.92 -14.09
CA ARG A 117 7.10 6.27 -14.89
C ARG A 117 7.04 6.86 -16.30
N TYR A 118 7.07 8.18 -16.43
CA TYR A 118 7.09 8.86 -17.71
C TYR A 118 8.25 8.41 -18.59
N GLU A 119 9.48 8.39 -18.05
CA GLU A 119 10.66 7.95 -18.79
C GLU A 119 10.60 6.48 -19.22
N ASN A 120 10.08 5.60 -18.35
CA ASN A 120 9.87 4.21 -18.72
C ASN A 120 8.81 4.02 -19.80
N LEU A 121 7.72 4.80 -19.77
CA LEU A 121 6.73 4.84 -20.86
C LEU A 121 7.39 5.28 -22.15
N VAL A 122 8.12 6.40 -22.18
CA VAL A 122 8.83 6.90 -23.37
C VAL A 122 9.79 5.85 -23.91
N LYS A 123 10.61 5.23 -23.03
CA LYS A 123 11.59 4.21 -23.41
C LYS A 123 10.92 2.96 -24.00
N THR A 124 9.92 2.41 -23.32
CA THR A 124 9.29 1.14 -23.70
C THR A 124 8.43 1.30 -24.95
N LEU A 125 7.60 2.34 -24.99
CA LEU A 125 6.69 2.60 -26.11
C LEU A 125 7.43 3.14 -27.32
N GLY A 126 8.53 3.85 -27.13
CA GLY A 126 9.41 4.33 -28.21
C GLY A 126 9.98 3.20 -29.08
N LEU A 127 10.14 1.98 -28.55
CA LEU A 127 10.54 0.80 -29.33
C LEU A 127 9.52 0.43 -30.41
N ARG A 128 8.27 0.90 -30.28
CA ARG A 128 7.19 0.73 -31.27
C ARG A 128 6.80 2.04 -31.97
N ASN A 129 7.65 3.05 -31.90
CA ASN A 129 7.41 4.38 -32.45
C ASN A 129 6.14 5.05 -31.87
N ILE A 130 5.74 4.71 -30.63
CA ILE A 130 4.63 5.35 -29.95
C ILE A 130 5.18 6.56 -29.19
N THR A 131 4.57 7.73 -29.42
CA THR A 131 4.95 8.99 -28.78
C THR A 131 4.15 9.18 -27.49
N VAL A 132 4.82 9.54 -26.38
CA VAL A 132 4.15 9.89 -25.12
C VAL A 132 4.07 11.41 -25.00
N LYS A 133 2.84 11.95 -24.90
CA LYS A 133 2.54 13.38 -24.76
C LYS A 133 2.07 13.70 -23.36
N LEU A 134 2.71 14.68 -22.70
CA LEU A 134 2.34 15.16 -21.37
C LEU A 134 1.26 16.23 -21.44
N PHE A 135 0.28 16.15 -20.54
CA PHE A 135 -0.75 17.16 -20.30
C PHE A 135 -0.78 17.53 -18.82
N ASP A 136 -0.95 18.81 -18.51
CA ASP A 136 -1.02 19.31 -17.13
C ASP A 136 -2.41 19.16 -16.51
N THR A 137 -3.39 18.74 -17.32
CA THR A 137 -4.79 18.55 -16.92
C THR A 137 -5.23 17.12 -17.15
N ASP A 138 -6.08 16.62 -16.27
CA ASP A 138 -6.77 15.34 -16.43
C ASP A 138 -8.24 15.63 -16.82
N PRO A 139 -8.70 15.19 -18.01
CA PRO A 139 -10.04 15.52 -18.51
C PRO A 139 -11.17 14.87 -17.69
N ILE A 140 -10.84 13.90 -16.85
CA ILE A 140 -11.81 13.12 -16.05
C ILE A 140 -11.87 13.64 -14.61
N GLU A 141 -10.88 14.42 -14.19
CA GLU A 141 -10.78 14.90 -12.82
C GLU A 141 -12.00 15.72 -12.40
N GLU A 142 -12.58 15.34 -11.26
CA GLU A 142 -13.61 16.13 -10.59
C GLU A 142 -12.97 17.03 -9.54
N LYS A 143 -13.18 18.35 -9.68
CA LYS A 143 -12.66 19.33 -8.72
C LYS A 143 -13.38 19.17 -7.39
N GLN A 144 -12.64 18.82 -6.37
CA GLN A 144 -13.14 18.77 -5.00
C GLN A 144 -12.80 20.06 -4.26
N PRO A 145 -13.68 20.53 -3.34
CA PRO A 145 -13.36 21.65 -2.45
C PRO A 145 -12.14 21.29 -1.60
N GLN A 146 -11.09 22.10 -1.66
CA GLN A 146 -9.97 21.95 -0.73
C GLN A 146 -10.41 22.37 0.66
N LYS A 147 -10.21 21.48 1.64
CA LYS A 147 -10.37 21.78 3.07
C LYS A 147 -8.99 21.96 3.66
N ALA A 148 -8.81 23.01 4.46
CA ALA A 148 -7.57 23.20 5.20
C ALA A 148 -7.29 22.00 6.10
N GLN A 149 -6.05 21.55 6.13
CA GLN A 149 -5.62 20.42 6.93
C GLN A 149 -5.54 20.83 8.41
N ILE A 150 -6.00 19.94 9.30
CA ILE A 150 -5.82 20.07 10.75
C ILE A 150 -4.61 19.23 11.14
N LEU A 151 -3.49 19.90 11.36
CA LEU A 151 -2.22 19.24 11.61
C LEU A 151 -1.96 19.07 13.10
N THR A 152 -1.46 17.89 13.46
CA THR A 152 -1.03 17.54 14.82
C THR A 152 0.48 17.35 14.81
N GLU A 153 1.18 18.06 15.67
CA GLU A 153 2.61 17.85 15.90
C GLU A 153 2.82 16.62 16.78
N ILE A 154 3.73 15.74 16.36
CA ILE A 154 4.10 14.54 17.11
C ILE A 154 5.28 14.88 18.02
N PRO A 155 5.13 14.69 19.34
CA PRO A 155 6.14 15.09 20.30
C PRO A 155 7.42 14.24 20.20
N LEU A 156 8.54 14.81 20.61
CA LEU A 156 9.87 14.23 20.50
C LEU A 156 10.00 12.85 21.17
N ASN A 157 9.30 12.63 22.28
CA ASN A 157 9.30 11.33 22.96
C ASN A 157 8.63 10.19 22.16
N LEU A 158 7.94 10.51 21.07
CA LEU A 158 7.36 9.53 20.13
C LEU A 158 8.12 9.46 18.80
N THR A 159 8.85 10.52 18.41
CA THR A 159 9.59 10.56 17.15
C THR A 159 11.09 10.30 17.32
N GLY A 160 11.64 10.54 18.51
CA GLY A 160 13.06 10.35 18.83
C GLY A 160 14.02 11.36 18.19
N LYS A 161 13.57 12.10 17.16
CA LYS A 161 14.37 13.15 16.48
C LYS A 161 13.51 14.38 16.21
N THR A 162 14.10 15.56 16.38
CA THR A 162 13.48 16.83 16.01
C THR A 162 13.48 17.02 14.48
N LYS A 163 12.69 17.97 13.99
CA LYS A 163 12.70 18.39 12.58
C LYS A 163 14.11 18.85 12.16
N GLU A 164 14.77 19.65 12.99
CA GLU A 164 16.08 20.23 12.74
C GLU A 164 17.17 19.14 12.62
N GLU A 165 17.12 18.12 13.48
CA GLU A 165 18.01 16.96 13.41
C GLU A 165 17.84 16.20 12.10
N LYS A 166 16.58 15.94 11.70
CA LYS A 166 16.26 15.23 10.45
C LYS A 166 16.68 16.03 9.21
N ILE A 167 16.48 17.35 9.19
CA ILE A 167 16.91 18.22 8.08
C ILE A 167 18.44 18.25 7.97
N LYS A 168 19.15 18.29 9.10
CA LYS A 168 20.61 18.26 9.12
C LYS A 168 21.19 16.97 8.51
N GLU A 169 20.48 15.85 8.63
CA GLU A 169 20.87 14.57 8.03
C GLU A 169 20.81 14.57 6.49
N LEU A 170 20.15 15.57 5.87
CA LEU A 170 20.11 15.72 4.42
C LEU A 170 21.47 16.15 3.82
N ASP A 171 22.37 16.69 4.64
CA ASP A 171 23.75 17.10 4.32
C ASP A 171 23.85 17.97 3.04
N LEU A 172 22.94 18.94 2.90
CA LEU A 172 22.87 19.86 1.76
C LEU A 172 23.94 20.93 1.87
N LYS A 173 24.57 21.26 0.73
CA LYS A 173 25.53 22.37 0.63
C LYS A 173 24.81 23.68 0.33
N SER A 174 25.54 24.78 0.47
CA SER A 174 25.10 26.10 0.02
C SER A 174 24.68 26.06 -1.45
N ASN A 175 23.55 26.65 -1.79
CA ASN A 175 22.93 26.65 -3.12
C ASN A 175 22.37 25.29 -3.62
N GLU A 176 22.43 24.23 -2.80
CA GLU A 176 21.72 22.98 -3.07
C GLU A 176 20.37 22.97 -2.35
N ALA A 177 19.42 22.30 -2.94
CA ALA A 177 18.10 22.04 -2.36
C ALA A 177 17.65 20.60 -2.65
N ILE A 178 16.73 20.09 -1.85
CA ILE A 178 16.00 18.86 -2.14
C ILE A 178 14.51 19.15 -2.17
N LEU A 179 13.83 18.67 -3.21
CA LEU A 179 12.37 18.72 -3.32
C LEU A 179 11.78 17.42 -2.80
N ILE A 180 10.92 17.52 -1.81
CA ILE A 180 10.18 16.39 -1.22
C ILE A 180 8.69 16.55 -1.58
N THR A 181 8.16 15.57 -2.27
CA THR A 181 6.75 15.49 -2.69
C THR A 181 6.04 14.25 -2.17
N ASN A 182 6.79 13.28 -1.63
CA ASN A 182 6.23 12.11 -0.97
C ASN A 182 5.65 12.52 0.39
N LEU A 183 4.38 12.15 0.64
CA LEU A 183 3.65 12.62 1.82
C LEU A 183 4.14 11.98 3.13
N GLU A 184 4.62 10.75 3.09
CA GLU A 184 5.22 10.07 4.24
C GLU A 184 6.53 10.74 4.64
N GLU A 185 7.35 11.11 3.66
CA GLU A 185 8.62 11.82 3.90
C GLU A 185 8.38 13.22 4.47
N LEU A 186 7.40 13.96 3.93
CA LEU A 186 6.99 15.25 4.50
C LEU A 186 6.53 15.10 5.95
N SER A 187 5.66 14.14 6.20
CA SER A 187 5.11 13.89 7.53
C SER A 187 6.19 13.47 8.53
N TYR A 188 7.18 12.69 8.06
CA TYR A 188 8.34 12.30 8.84
C TYR A 188 9.26 13.48 9.16
N LEU A 189 9.65 14.26 8.14
CA LEU A 189 10.56 15.39 8.32
C LEU A 189 9.99 16.47 9.25
N TYR A 190 8.72 16.81 9.07
CA TYR A 190 8.07 17.86 9.88
C TYR A 190 7.54 17.36 11.22
N ASN A 191 7.58 16.07 11.53
CA ASN A 191 6.90 15.49 12.69
C ASN A 191 5.41 15.89 12.77
N LEU A 192 4.74 16.00 11.63
CA LEU A 192 3.35 16.41 11.52
C LEU A 192 2.45 15.28 11.00
N ARG A 193 1.23 15.21 11.51
CA ARG A 193 0.20 14.27 11.04
C ARG A 193 -1.12 14.98 10.81
N ASN A 194 -1.93 14.43 9.90
CA ASN A 194 -3.31 14.82 9.66
C ASN A 194 -4.24 13.63 9.96
N PHE A 195 -4.66 13.48 11.20
CA PHE A 195 -5.54 12.39 11.64
C PHE A 195 -6.99 12.51 11.17
N ASN A 196 -7.35 13.57 10.44
CA ASN A 196 -8.70 13.74 9.89
C ASN A 196 -8.84 13.13 8.49
N LYS A 197 -7.78 12.53 7.96
CA LYS A 197 -7.84 11.76 6.71
C LYS A 197 -8.39 10.36 6.96
N THR A 198 -9.11 9.84 5.99
CA THR A 198 -9.52 8.44 6.01
C THR A 198 -8.36 7.56 5.59
N ASN A 199 -8.04 6.54 6.37
CA ASN A 199 -7.03 5.51 6.07
C ASN A 199 -5.61 6.06 5.83
N SER A 200 -5.31 7.22 6.39
CA SER A 200 -3.99 7.85 6.31
C SER A 200 -3.85 8.88 7.42
N CYS A 201 -2.64 9.20 7.82
CA CYS A 201 -2.36 10.34 8.68
C CYS A 201 -1.28 11.27 8.09
N SER A 202 -0.88 11.06 6.84
CA SER A 202 0.11 11.90 6.18
C SER A 202 -0.42 13.30 5.88
N ILE A 203 0.47 14.30 5.93
CA ILE A 203 0.14 15.67 5.52
C ILE A 203 0.22 15.80 4.00
N GLU A 204 -0.65 16.61 3.40
CA GLU A 204 -0.62 16.91 1.96
C GLU A 204 0.15 18.20 1.72
N GLY A 205 1.12 18.14 0.80
CA GLY A 205 1.95 19.28 0.45
C GLY A 205 3.19 18.89 -0.34
N LYS A 206 3.98 19.90 -0.64
CA LYS A 206 5.31 19.77 -1.24
C LYS A 206 6.27 20.68 -0.48
N ALA A 207 7.52 20.27 -0.30
CA ALA A 207 8.48 21.10 0.38
C ALA A 207 9.83 21.10 -0.31
N VAL A 208 10.52 22.23 -0.21
CA VAL A 208 11.91 22.41 -0.64
C VAL A 208 12.75 22.68 0.59
N PHE A 209 13.73 21.83 0.85
CA PHE A 209 14.68 21.97 1.93
C PHE A 209 16.02 22.44 1.38
N THR A 210 16.65 23.34 2.10
CA THR A 210 18.01 23.85 1.85
C THR A 210 18.85 23.63 3.10
N GLN A 211 20.13 24.00 3.06
CA GLN A 211 21.01 23.93 4.21
C GLN A 211 20.44 24.64 5.46
N ASP A 212 19.83 25.82 5.27
CA ASP A 212 19.43 26.71 6.36
C ASP A 212 17.93 26.94 6.48
N LYS A 213 17.13 26.57 5.47
CA LYS A 213 15.69 26.89 5.38
C LYS A 213 14.91 25.78 4.76
N ASP A 214 13.61 25.75 5.08
CA ASP A 214 12.62 24.96 4.38
C ASP A 214 11.45 25.83 3.91
N TYR A 215 10.84 25.41 2.81
CA TYR A 215 9.68 26.05 2.20
C TYR A 215 8.60 24.99 2.04
N LEU A 216 7.55 25.07 2.86
CA LEU A 216 6.41 24.15 2.83
C LEU A 216 5.24 24.79 2.09
N PHE A 217 4.78 24.14 1.04
CA PHE A 217 3.60 24.48 0.25
C PHE A 217 2.48 23.51 0.55
N LYS A 218 1.43 23.97 1.19
CA LYS A 218 0.26 23.18 1.57
C LYS A 218 -1.00 24.05 1.57
N ASP A 219 -2.16 23.44 1.54
CA ASP A 219 -3.42 24.15 1.57
C ASP A 219 -3.45 25.29 0.52
N GLU A 220 -3.80 26.49 0.90
CA GLU A 220 -3.87 27.65 -0.01
C GLU A 220 -2.52 28.04 -0.64
N THR A 221 -1.40 27.71 0.00
CA THR A 221 -0.07 28.04 -0.53
C THR A 221 0.42 27.06 -1.58
N LEU A 222 -0.23 25.90 -1.73
CA LEU A 222 0.15 24.92 -2.75
C LEU A 222 0.09 25.49 -4.19
N LYS A 223 -0.83 26.41 -4.44
CA LYS A 223 -0.94 27.13 -5.73
C LYS A 223 0.30 27.95 -6.11
N ASP A 224 1.12 28.34 -5.12
CA ASP A 224 2.30 29.17 -5.33
C ASP A 224 3.55 28.33 -5.65
N PHE A 225 3.46 26.99 -5.46
CA PHE A 225 4.57 26.07 -5.64
C PHE A 225 5.16 26.09 -7.06
N ASP A 226 4.32 26.01 -8.10
CA ASP A 226 4.80 26.00 -9.49
C ASP A 226 5.60 27.26 -9.82
N SER A 227 5.13 28.43 -9.33
CA SER A 227 5.84 29.70 -9.52
C SER A 227 7.16 29.73 -8.74
N PHE A 228 7.17 29.23 -7.51
CA PHE A 228 8.38 29.15 -6.69
C PHE A 228 9.44 28.27 -7.36
N ILE A 229 9.10 27.05 -7.74
CA ILE A 229 10.04 26.10 -8.36
C ILE A 229 10.61 26.64 -9.68
N LYS A 230 9.77 27.20 -10.53
CA LYS A 230 10.20 27.79 -11.79
C LYS A 230 11.20 28.92 -11.63
N ASN A 231 11.03 29.76 -10.60
CA ASN A 231 11.82 30.96 -10.35
C ASN A 231 12.88 30.79 -9.26
N CYS A 232 13.05 29.61 -8.65
CA CYS A 232 14.04 29.39 -7.61
C CYS A 232 15.46 29.64 -8.15
N THR A 233 16.36 30.10 -7.25
CA THR A 233 17.74 30.49 -7.61
C THR A 233 18.78 29.43 -7.20
N PHE A 234 18.35 28.23 -6.80
CA PHE A 234 19.25 27.14 -6.46
C PHE A 234 20.00 26.66 -7.71
N ASP A 235 21.25 26.27 -7.53
CA ASP A 235 22.07 25.72 -8.61
C ASP A 235 21.66 24.28 -8.92
N THR A 236 21.33 23.52 -7.87
CA THR A 236 20.90 22.12 -7.95
C THR A 236 19.71 21.88 -7.04
N VAL A 237 18.69 21.22 -7.56
CA VAL A 237 17.55 20.72 -6.78
C VAL A 237 17.51 19.20 -6.94
N TYR A 238 17.84 18.50 -5.85
CA TYR A 238 17.77 17.04 -5.80
C TYR A 238 16.32 16.58 -5.78
N VAL A 239 16.02 15.54 -6.54
CA VAL A 239 14.66 14.95 -6.67
C VAL A 239 14.73 13.42 -6.70
N ASP A 240 13.78 12.78 -6.06
CA ASP A 240 13.53 11.37 -6.26
C ASP A 240 12.59 11.19 -7.46
N GLU A 241 13.10 10.54 -8.52
CA GLU A 241 12.31 10.34 -9.75
C GLU A 241 11.10 9.43 -9.56
N MET A 242 11.05 8.62 -8.49
CA MET A 242 9.92 7.77 -8.16
C MET A 242 8.74 8.55 -7.57
N THR A 243 9.01 9.66 -6.88
CA THR A 243 8.02 10.44 -6.13
C THR A 243 7.76 11.82 -6.71
N VAL A 244 8.72 12.42 -7.43
CA VAL A 244 8.50 13.68 -8.14
C VAL A 244 7.63 13.45 -9.38
N THR A 245 6.62 14.30 -9.60
CA THR A 245 5.79 14.22 -10.81
C THR A 245 6.57 14.66 -12.05
N ALA A 246 6.16 14.18 -13.23
CA ALA A 246 6.75 14.64 -14.50
C ALA A 246 6.54 16.15 -14.70
N HIS A 247 5.45 16.72 -14.16
CA HIS A 247 5.18 18.15 -14.14
C HIS A 247 6.25 18.91 -13.33
N ASP A 248 6.43 18.54 -12.05
CA ASP A 248 7.37 19.23 -11.14
C ASP A 248 8.80 19.13 -11.66
N TYR A 249 9.18 17.95 -12.19
CA TYR A 249 10.48 17.75 -12.81
C TYR A 249 10.70 18.67 -14.01
N THR A 250 9.67 18.81 -14.86
CA THR A 250 9.72 19.69 -16.04
C THR A 250 9.88 21.17 -15.63
N LEU A 251 9.20 21.60 -14.56
CA LEU A 251 9.33 22.97 -14.04
C LEU A 251 10.75 23.30 -13.53
N LEU A 252 11.42 22.34 -12.93
CA LEU A 252 12.82 22.47 -12.47
C LEU A 252 13.80 22.60 -13.66
N GLY A 253 13.52 21.95 -14.77
CA GLY A 253 14.36 21.97 -15.97
C GLY A 253 15.79 21.49 -15.67
N SER A 254 16.80 22.29 -16.09
CA SER A 254 18.22 21.93 -15.91
C SER A 254 18.72 21.95 -14.46
N LYS A 255 17.94 22.44 -13.51
CA LYS A 255 18.28 22.45 -12.08
C LYS A 255 18.00 21.10 -11.41
N ALA A 256 17.12 20.27 -11.99
CA ALA A 256 16.77 18.97 -11.44
C ALA A 256 17.97 18.00 -11.49
N SER A 257 18.28 17.40 -10.35
CA SER A 257 19.28 16.36 -10.23
C SER A 257 18.64 15.11 -9.57
N LYS A 258 18.58 14.02 -10.31
CA LYS A 258 18.01 12.77 -9.79
C LYS A 258 18.96 12.17 -8.74
N ILE A 259 18.41 11.85 -7.58
CA ILE A 259 19.14 11.10 -6.56
C ILE A 259 18.99 9.61 -6.78
N LYS A 260 20.07 8.86 -6.61
CA LYS A 260 20.04 7.39 -6.70
C LYS A 260 19.47 6.75 -5.44
N TRP A 261 19.65 7.41 -4.32
CA TRP A 261 19.24 6.94 -3.01
C TRP A 261 18.73 8.12 -2.19
N ASN A 262 17.44 8.12 -1.92
CA ASN A 262 16.78 9.21 -1.19
C ASN A 262 17.19 9.17 0.29
N PRO A 263 17.89 10.21 0.82
CA PRO A 263 18.35 10.23 2.20
C PRO A 263 17.18 10.21 3.21
N VAL A 264 16.04 10.81 2.85
CA VAL A 264 14.85 10.82 3.72
C VAL A 264 14.25 9.43 3.83
N THR A 265 14.08 8.74 2.70
CA THR A 265 13.60 7.35 2.67
C THR A 265 14.49 6.45 3.54
N ASN A 266 15.82 6.59 3.43
CA ASN A 266 16.76 5.81 4.21
C ASN A 266 16.67 6.12 5.72
N SER A 267 16.60 7.40 6.10
CA SER A 267 16.45 7.80 7.51
C SER A 267 15.10 7.34 8.08
N LYS A 268 14.02 7.45 7.32
CA LYS A 268 12.65 7.09 7.72
C LYS A 268 12.43 5.58 7.89
N CYS A 269 13.08 4.74 7.07
CA CYS A 269 12.88 3.29 7.15
C CYS A 269 13.54 2.67 8.39
N ILE A 270 14.57 3.30 8.95
CA ILE A 270 15.23 2.89 10.20
C ILE A 270 14.58 3.63 11.36
N LYS A 271 13.73 2.93 12.12
CA LYS A 271 12.97 3.57 13.22
C LYS A 271 13.88 3.92 14.40
N THR A 272 13.60 5.05 15.04
CA THR A 272 14.23 5.42 16.32
C THR A 272 13.75 4.51 17.44
N GLU A 273 14.48 4.44 18.55
CA GLU A 273 14.03 3.69 19.74
C GLU A 273 12.67 4.19 20.25
N ALA A 274 12.41 5.51 20.17
CA ALA A 274 11.12 6.09 20.57
C ALA A 274 9.98 5.61 19.66
N GLU A 275 10.21 5.54 18.35
CA GLU A 275 9.24 4.99 17.38
C GLU A 275 9.01 3.50 17.61
N LEU A 276 10.04 2.71 17.91
CA LEU A 276 9.90 1.27 18.23
C LEU A 276 9.10 1.06 19.53
N GLU A 277 9.37 1.83 20.58
CA GLU A 277 8.59 1.76 21.83
C GLU A 277 7.13 2.18 21.61
N HIS A 278 6.90 3.21 20.77
CA HIS A 278 5.55 3.57 20.36
C HIS A 278 4.85 2.43 19.62
N TYR A 279 5.54 1.75 18.70
CA TYR A 279 4.99 0.58 17.99
C TYR A 279 4.61 -0.55 18.95
N LYS A 280 5.44 -0.87 19.94
CA LYS A 280 5.11 -1.89 20.95
C LYS A 280 3.80 -1.56 21.69
N ASP A 281 3.59 -0.30 22.11
CA ASP A 281 2.33 0.14 22.73
C ASP A 281 1.15 0.09 21.73
N ALA A 282 1.35 0.61 20.51
CA ALA A 282 0.32 0.63 19.48
C ALA A 282 -0.17 -0.77 19.11
N PHE A 283 0.75 -1.72 18.90
CA PHE A 283 0.40 -3.11 18.60
C PHE A 283 -0.26 -3.81 19.79
N ALA A 284 0.19 -3.56 21.03
CA ALA A 284 -0.48 -4.12 22.22
C ALA A 284 -1.94 -3.64 22.35
N ARG A 285 -2.28 -2.45 21.86
CA ARG A 285 -3.65 -1.93 21.79
C ARG A 285 -4.43 -2.51 20.62
N THR A 286 -3.79 -2.67 19.46
CA THR A 286 -4.34 -3.33 18.27
C THR A 286 -4.70 -4.79 18.59
N ASP A 287 -3.79 -5.54 19.24
CA ASP A 287 -4.02 -6.91 19.69
C ASP A 287 -5.25 -7.03 20.59
N LYS A 288 -5.42 -6.11 21.55
CA LYS A 288 -6.61 -6.09 22.43
C LYS A 288 -7.89 -5.83 21.66
N ALA A 289 -7.88 -4.88 20.71
CA ALA A 289 -9.04 -4.58 19.88
C ALA A 289 -9.46 -5.80 19.04
N LEU A 290 -8.49 -6.46 18.43
CA LEU A 290 -8.73 -7.66 17.63
C LEU A 290 -9.16 -8.86 18.48
N ALA A 291 -8.56 -9.06 19.67
CA ALA A 291 -8.94 -10.14 20.59
C ALA A 291 -10.39 -10.00 21.09
N GLU A 292 -10.84 -8.77 21.42
CA GLU A 292 -12.26 -8.53 21.78
C GLU A 292 -13.19 -8.78 20.60
N THR A 293 -12.76 -8.44 19.39
CA THR A 293 -13.55 -8.73 18.17
C THR A 293 -13.64 -10.23 17.91
N GLY A 294 -12.55 -10.99 18.10
CA GLY A 294 -12.58 -12.45 18.03
C GLY A 294 -13.54 -13.07 19.04
N LYS A 295 -13.53 -12.56 20.27
CA LYS A 295 -14.49 -12.97 21.31
C LYS A 295 -15.94 -12.63 20.92
N PHE A 296 -16.19 -11.46 20.32
CA PHE A 296 -17.52 -11.10 19.81
C PHE A 296 -18.01 -12.09 18.76
N ILE A 297 -17.15 -12.56 17.86
CA ILE A 297 -17.49 -13.59 16.86
C ILE A 297 -17.85 -14.91 17.56
N GLU A 298 -17.10 -15.30 18.58
CA GLU A 298 -17.34 -16.56 19.30
C GLU A 298 -18.67 -16.54 20.09
N GLU A 299 -18.98 -15.43 20.77
CA GLU A 299 -20.09 -15.34 21.73
C GLU A 299 -21.45 -14.95 21.08
N ASN A 300 -21.46 -14.45 19.83
CA ASN A 300 -22.67 -13.96 19.21
C ASN A 300 -23.09 -14.76 17.97
N ASP A 301 -24.38 -15.06 17.87
CA ASP A 301 -24.98 -15.71 16.71
C ASP A 301 -25.68 -14.69 15.80
N ASN A 302 -25.90 -15.06 14.55
CA ASN A 302 -26.60 -14.24 13.54
C ASN A 302 -25.95 -12.88 13.28
N ILE A 303 -24.63 -12.77 13.48
CA ILE A 303 -23.85 -11.58 13.13
C ILE A 303 -23.35 -11.67 11.69
N SER A 304 -23.24 -10.53 11.04
CA SER A 304 -22.72 -10.39 9.67
C SER A 304 -21.27 -9.90 9.65
N GLU A 305 -20.62 -9.95 8.48
CA GLU A 305 -19.31 -9.29 8.28
C GLU A 305 -19.36 -7.81 8.68
N PHE A 306 -20.46 -7.13 8.34
CA PHE A 306 -20.65 -5.71 8.67
C PHE A 306 -20.72 -5.48 10.19
N ASP A 307 -21.43 -6.32 10.94
CA ASP A 307 -21.52 -6.21 12.40
C ASP A 307 -20.16 -6.41 13.06
N ILE A 308 -19.37 -7.37 12.56
CA ILE A 308 -18.01 -7.62 13.03
C ILE A 308 -17.11 -6.41 12.75
N LYS A 309 -17.23 -5.80 11.57
CA LYS A 309 -16.46 -4.60 11.22
C LYS A 309 -16.81 -3.42 12.13
N GLU A 310 -18.08 -3.19 12.40
CA GLU A 310 -18.52 -2.13 13.34
C GLU A 310 -17.98 -2.37 14.76
N GLU A 311 -18.02 -3.63 15.24
CA GLU A 311 -17.45 -3.97 16.55
C GLU A 311 -15.93 -3.79 16.57
N LEU A 312 -15.22 -4.19 15.51
CA LEU A 312 -13.78 -3.98 15.37
C LEU A 312 -13.43 -2.48 15.45
N GLU A 313 -14.12 -1.63 14.71
CA GLU A 313 -13.91 -0.18 14.74
C GLU A 313 -14.21 0.44 16.11
N LYS A 314 -15.23 -0.04 16.79
CA LYS A 314 -15.56 0.36 18.17
C LYS A 314 -14.44 -0.06 19.14
N ASN A 315 -13.91 -1.26 18.99
CA ASN A 315 -12.81 -1.77 19.81
C ASN A 315 -11.51 -1.00 19.54
N PHE A 316 -11.18 -0.66 18.30
CA PHE A 316 -10.07 0.23 17.97
C PHE A 316 -10.20 1.60 18.71
N ARG A 317 -11.36 2.24 18.63
CA ARG A 317 -11.63 3.51 19.36
C ARG A 317 -11.52 3.33 20.88
N LYS A 318 -12.04 2.24 21.43
CA LYS A 318 -11.95 1.89 22.86
C LYS A 318 -10.50 1.80 23.34
N TYR A 319 -9.62 1.25 22.52
CA TYR A 319 -8.19 1.12 22.83
C TYR A 319 -7.34 2.30 22.34
N GLY A 320 -7.98 3.42 21.96
CA GLY A 320 -7.34 4.70 21.73
C GLY A 320 -6.77 4.89 20.33
N ALA A 321 -7.21 4.12 19.34
CA ALA A 321 -6.92 4.41 17.94
C ALA A 321 -7.64 5.72 17.53
N ILE A 322 -6.91 6.59 16.84
CA ILE A 322 -7.38 7.88 16.34
C ILE A 322 -8.03 7.72 14.96
N GLY A 323 -7.55 6.74 14.17
CA GLY A 323 -8.05 6.42 12.85
C GLY A 323 -7.59 5.03 12.43
N GLN A 324 -8.11 4.54 11.31
CA GLN A 324 -7.64 3.30 10.69
C GLN A 324 -6.42 3.58 9.79
N SER A 325 -5.47 2.65 9.73
CA SER A 325 -4.32 2.73 8.82
C SER A 325 -4.70 2.39 7.37
N PHE A 326 -5.75 1.60 7.21
CA PHE A 326 -6.42 1.28 5.96
C PHE A 326 -7.86 0.81 6.24
N THR A 327 -8.66 0.63 5.19
CA THR A 327 -10.01 0.06 5.36
C THR A 327 -9.92 -1.37 5.83
N SER A 328 -10.35 -1.65 7.07
CA SER A 328 -10.31 -3.00 7.62
C SER A 328 -11.08 -4.00 6.74
N ILE A 329 -10.47 -5.14 6.52
CA ILE A 329 -11.03 -6.27 5.81
C ILE A 329 -11.67 -7.19 6.84
N VAL A 330 -12.96 -7.45 6.70
CA VAL A 330 -13.67 -8.50 7.45
C VAL A 330 -14.37 -9.37 6.42
N ALA A 331 -13.84 -10.54 6.20
CA ALA A 331 -14.21 -11.38 5.07
C ALA A 331 -14.54 -12.82 5.51
N LYS A 332 -15.77 -13.22 5.24
CA LYS A 332 -16.27 -14.56 5.54
C LYS A 332 -16.03 -15.50 4.35
N ASP A 333 -15.60 -16.73 4.62
CA ASP A 333 -15.54 -17.85 3.66
C ASP A 333 -15.06 -17.40 2.26
N LYS A 334 -15.90 -17.46 1.22
CA LYS A 334 -15.55 -17.10 -0.17
C LYS A 334 -15.01 -15.66 -0.32
N ASN A 335 -15.47 -14.73 0.53
CA ASN A 335 -15.02 -13.34 0.47
C ASN A 335 -13.57 -13.21 0.93
N SER A 336 -13.08 -14.11 1.82
CA SER A 336 -11.68 -14.13 2.24
C SER A 336 -10.72 -14.59 1.13
N ALA A 337 -11.24 -15.16 0.03
CA ALA A 337 -10.43 -15.43 -1.16
C ALA A 337 -10.06 -14.15 -1.94
N LEU A 338 -10.67 -13.01 -1.62
CA LEU A 338 -10.37 -11.70 -2.16
C LEU A 338 -9.36 -11.00 -1.24
N ALA A 339 -8.09 -11.00 -1.59
CA ALA A 339 -7.02 -10.51 -0.71
C ALA A 339 -7.26 -9.07 -0.19
N HIS A 340 -7.93 -8.20 -0.99
CA HIS A 340 -8.28 -6.83 -0.65
C HIS A 340 -9.81 -6.59 -0.58
N TYR A 341 -10.55 -7.55 -0.03
CA TYR A 341 -11.99 -7.41 0.16
C TYR A 341 -12.35 -6.23 1.07
N SER A 342 -13.05 -5.23 0.54
CA SER A 342 -13.34 -3.98 1.26
C SER A 342 -14.84 -3.73 1.54
N LYS A 343 -15.71 -4.62 1.06
CA LYS A 343 -17.18 -4.43 1.10
C LYS A 343 -17.85 -5.42 2.05
N SER A 344 -17.50 -5.35 3.35
CA SER A 344 -18.14 -6.20 4.38
C SER A 344 -19.67 -6.11 4.30
N SER A 345 -20.33 -7.26 4.11
CA SER A 345 -21.75 -7.36 3.79
C SER A 345 -22.61 -7.57 5.05
N LYS A 346 -23.81 -6.98 5.07
CA LYS A 346 -24.85 -7.28 6.07
C LYS A 346 -25.56 -8.62 5.81
N GLU A 347 -25.43 -9.15 4.61
CA GLU A 347 -26.12 -10.37 4.16
C GLU A 347 -25.28 -11.62 4.42
N GLU A 348 -23.96 -11.46 4.57
CA GLU A 348 -23.04 -12.56 4.84
C GLU A 348 -23.04 -12.89 6.35
N ILE A 349 -24.01 -13.68 6.77
CA ILE A 349 -24.18 -14.10 8.17
C ILE A 349 -23.19 -15.21 8.53
N ILE A 350 -22.51 -15.05 9.65
CA ILE A 350 -21.55 -16.01 10.19
C ILE A 350 -22.30 -17.21 10.78
N LYS A 351 -21.91 -18.42 10.39
CA LYS A 351 -22.51 -19.69 10.80
C LYS A 351 -21.45 -20.64 11.34
N ASP A 352 -21.89 -21.73 11.99
CA ASP A 352 -20.96 -22.80 12.38
C ASP A 352 -20.14 -23.30 11.18
N GLY A 353 -18.82 -23.43 11.37
CA GLY A 353 -17.85 -23.77 10.33
C GLY A 353 -17.38 -22.60 9.47
N SER A 354 -17.98 -21.39 9.62
CA SER A 354 -17.51 -20.22 8.85
C SER A 354 -16.15 -19.74 9.31
N LEU A 355 -15.26 -19.47 8.35
CA LEU A 355 -14.02 -18.73 8.54
C LEU A 355 -14.29 -17.23 8.46
N VAL A 356 -13.63 -16.45 9.31
CA VAL A 356 -13.65 -15.00 9.27
C VAL A 356 -12.21 -14.51 9.26
N LEU A 357 -11.74 -14.03 8.12
CA LEU A 357 -10.46 -13.35 7.98
C LEU A 357 -10.67 -11.89 8.37
N ILE A 358 -9.87 -11.41 9.32
CA ILE A 358 -9.81 -9.99 9.70
C ILE A 358 -8.39 -9.49 9.47
N ASP A 359 -8.28 -8.49 8.61
CA ASP A 359 -7.06 -7.76 8.32
C ASP A 359 -7.31 -6.29 8.68
N CYS A 360 -6.52 -5.75 9.62
CA CYS A 360 -6.83 -4.47 10.25
C CYS A 360 -5.61 -3.79 10.86
N GLY A 361 -5.73 -2.47 10.95
CA GLY A 361 -4.72 -1.67 11.60
C GLY A 361 -5.23 -0.28 11.95
N GLY A 362 -4.48 0.44 12.76
CA GLY A 362 -4.86 1.76 13.22
C GLY A 362 -3.69 2.71 13.43
N TYR A 363 -4.02 3.97 13.57
CA TYR A 363 -3.11 5.04 13.99
C TYR A 363 -3.36 5.40 15.45
N TYR A 364 -2.27 5.54 16.18
CA TYR A 364 -2.24 5.99 17.57
C TYR A 364 -1.44 7.31 17.67
N ALA A 365 -1.16 7.78 18.87
CA ALA A 365 -0.59 9.11 19.14
C ALA A 365 0.68 9.45 18.33
N GLY A 366 1.54 8.48 17.99
CA GLY A 366 2.74 8.70 17.17
C GLY A 366 2.48 8.77 15.67
N GLY A 367 1.26 8.43 15.22
CA GLY A 367 0.91 8.45 13.80
C GLY A 367 1.77 7.52 12.95
N LEU A 368 2.03 6.33 13.48
CA LEU A 368 2.62 5.20 12.76
C LEU A 368 1.55 4.12 12.60
N ALA A 369 1.47 3.52 11.42
CA ALA A 369 0.46 2.53 11.06
C ALA A 369 0.73 1.18 11.73
N THR A 370 -0.28 0.57 12.36
CA THR A 370 -0.25 -0.86 12.69
C THR A 370 -0.91 -1.67 11.60
N ASP A 371 -0.54 -2.96 11.49
CA ASP A 371 -1.04 -3.89 10.49
C ASP A 371 -0.98 -5.33 11.02
N ILE A 372 -2.09 -6.07 10.92
CA ILE A 372 -2.21 -7.45 11.39
C ILE A 372 -3.35 -8.18 10.69
N THR A 373 -3.12 -9.42 10.30
CA THR A 373 -4.18 -10.33 9.85
C THR A 373 -4.31 -11.55 10.76
N ARG A 374 -5.55 -11.89 11.12
CA ARG A 374 -5.93 -13.14 11.79
C ARG A 374 -7.15 -13.77 11.13
N VAL A 375 -7.25 -15.09 11.26
CA VAL A 375 -8.43 -15.85 10.82
C VAL A 375 -9.04 -16.53 12.04
N PHE A 376 -10.33 -16.31 12.22
CA PHE A 376 -11.16 -16.92 13.26
C PHE A 376 -12.09 -17.96 12.65
N VAL A 377 -12.58 -18.90 13.46
CA VAL A 377 -13.61 -19.86 13.04
C VAL A 377 -14.77 -19.83 14.02
N LYS A 378 -15.98 -19.74 13.52
CA LYS A 378 -17.20 -19.96 14.32
C LYS A 378 -17.45 -21.46 14.43
N GLY A 379 -17.59 -21.99 15.65
CA GLY A 379 -17.81 -23.44 15.86
C GLY A 379 -16.58 -24.28 15.53
N GLU A 380 -16.77 -25.37 14.78
CA GLU A 380 -15.71 -26.34 14.45
C GLU A 380 -15.32 -26.26 12.95
N PRO A 381 -14.01 -26.15 12.66
CA PRO A 381 -13.51 -26.13 11.29
C PRO A 381 -13.47 -27.53 10.66
N ASP A 382 -13.57 -27.57 9.33
CA ASP A 382 -13.35 -28.81 8.59
C ASP A 382 -11.84 -29.13 8.41
N LYS A 383 -11.57 -30.33 7.87
CA LYS A 383 -10.18 -30.80 7.67
C LYS A 383 -9.40 -29.94 6.68
N LEU A 384 -10.05 -29.44 5.62
CA LEU A 384 -9.35 -28.65 4.61
C LEU A 384 -9.01 -27.26 5.14
N GLN A 385 -9.91 -26.64 5.90
CA GLN A 385 -9.65 -25.37 6.59
C GLN A 385 -8.43 -25.49 7.52
N LYS A 386 -8.36 -26.55 8.33
CA LYS A 386 -7.19 -26.84 9.17
C LYS A 386 -5.92 -27.03 8.34
N THR A 387 -5.99 -27.78 7.25
CA THR A 387 -4.83 -28.05 6.41
C THR A 387 -4.29 -26.75 5.80
N VAL A 388 -5.16 -25.91 5.19
CA VAL A 388 -4.74 -24.64 4.57
C VAL A 388 -4.19 -23.68 5.61
N TYR A 389 -4.88 -23.52 6.76
CA TYR A 389 -4.42 -22.65 7.84
C TYR A 389 -3.04 -23.07 8.35
N THR A 390 -2.86 -24.37 8.62
CA THR A 390 -1.58 -24.88 9.11
C THR A 390 -0.47 -24.72 8.08
N THR A 391 -0.77 -24.88 6.77
CA THR A 391 0.21 -24.64 5.70
C THR A 391 0.65 -23.18 5.67
N VAL A 392 -0.29 -22.21 5.79
CA VAL A 392 0.05 -20.79 5.87
C VAL A 392 0.85 -20.46 7.14
N LEU A 393 0.46 -21.04 8.28
CA LEU A 393 1.19 -20.88 9.55
C LEU A 393 2.63 -21.38 9.43
N LYS A 394 2.87 -22.53 8.81
CA LYS A 394 4.22 -23.07 8.56
C LYS A 394 5.04 -22.12 7.70
N ALA A 395 4.45 -21.53 6.64
CA ALA A 395 5.13 -20.54 5.79
C ALA A 395 5.53 -19.31 6.60
N PHE A 396 4.62 -18.81 7.47
CA PHE A 396 4.92 -17.71 8.38
C PHE A 396 6.07 -18.06 9.33
N LEU A 397 6.00 -19.20 10.02
CA LEU A 397 7.02 -19.63 10.98
C LEU A 397 8.40 -19.77 10.32
N ARG A 398 8.48 -20.30 9.11
CA ARG A 398 9.73 -20.46 8.34
C ARG A 398 10.32 -19.10 7.95
N ALA A 399 9.49 -18.18 7.41
CA ALA A 399 9.94 -16.84 7.05
C ALA A 399 10.39 -16.04 8.28
N PHE A 400 9.63 -16.10 9.38
CA PHE A 400 9.91 -15.38 10.61
C PHE A 400 11.20 -15.85 11.30
N ASN A 401 11.51 -17.16 11.25
CA ASN A 401 12.68 -17.75 11.91
C ASN A 401 13.87 -17.93 10.95
N THR A 402 13.80 -17.43 9.72
CA THR A 402 14.97 -17.47 8.82
C THR A 402 16.09 -16.59 9.36
N THR A 403 17.32 -17.05 9.24
CA THR A 403 18.53 -16.34 9.69
C THR A 403 19.48 -16.00 8.54
N GLU A 404 19.24 -16.56 7.36
CA GLU A 404 20.04 -16.37 6.16
C GLU A 404 19.30 -15.46 5.18
N PHE A 405 19.49 -14.16 5.31
CA PHE A 405 18.93 -13.15 4.41
C PHE A 405 19.81 -11.89 4.39
N GLU A 406 19.84 -11.22 3.27
CA GLU A 406 20.42 -9.88 3.12
C GLU A 406 19.34 -8.83 2.87
N CYS A 407 18.24 -9.21 2.22
CA CYS A 407 17.17 -8.32 1.81
C CYS A 407 15.79 -8.99 1.93
N GLY A 408 14.73 -8.21 1.71
CA GLY A 408 13.36 -8.72 1.82
C GLY A 408 13.01 -9.81 0.80
N GLN A 409 13.66 -9.82 -0.37
CA GLN A 409 13.47 -10.86 -1.38
C GLN A 409 13.87 -12.24 -0.87
N ASP A 410 14.90 -12.33 -0.02
CA ASP A 410 15.38 -13.61 0.53
C ASP A 410 14.34 -14.21 1.47
N ILE A 411 13.70 -13.38 2.29
CA ILE A 411 12.63 -13.79 3.21
C ILE A 411 11.37 -14.20 2.42
N ASP A 412 10.97 -13.42 1.39
CA ASP A 412 9.85 -13.80 0.50
C ASP A 412 10.07 -15.17 -0.12
N LYS A 413 11.29 -15.43 -0.59
CA LYS A 413 11.64 -16.71 -1.21
C LYS A 413 11.40 -17.90 -0.29
N VAL A 414 11.73 -17.79 1.01
CA VAL A 414 11.53 -18.88 1.99
C VAL A 414 10.05 -19.27 2.11
N ALA A 415 9.15 -18.28 2.26
CA ALA A 415 7.73 -18.55 2.37
C ALA A 415 7.12 -19.00 1.05
N ARG A 416 7.51 -18.37 -0.05
CA ARG A 416 6.98 -18.64 -1.40
C ARG A 416 7.33 -20.03 -1.89
N ASP A 417 8.60 -20.42 -1.83
CA ASP A 417 9.05 -21.77 -2.22
C ASP A 417 8.29 -22.83 -1.41
N PHE A 418 8.12 -22.61 -0.09
CA PHE A 418 7.38 -23.54 0.74
C PHE A 418 5.90 -23.63 0.33
N LEU A 419 5.23 -22.50 0.06
CA LEU A 419 3.82 -22.49 -0.34
C LEU A 419 3.62 -23.07 -1.74
N ASP A 420 4.51 -22.80 -2.69
CA ASP A 420 4.45 -23.34 -4.05
C ASP A 420 4.53 -24.88 -4.05
N GLU A 421 5.32 -25.46 -3.12
CA GLU A 421 5.48 -26.90 -2.98
C GLU A 421 4.34 -27.58 -2.18
N ASN A 422 3.73 -26.88 -1.23
CA ASN A 422 2.86 -27.48 -0.21
C ASN A 422 1.40 -26.98 -0.25
N ALA A 423 1.06 -26.02 -1.11
CA ALA A 423 -0.30 -25.51 -1.18
C ALA A 423 -1.30 -26.61 -1.62
N PRO A 424 -2.42 -26.77 -0.91
CA PRO A 424 -3.49 -27.66 -1.35
C PRO A 424 -4.01 -27.28 -2.72
N SER A 425 -4.45 -28.27 -3.50
CA SER A 425 -4.87 -28.10 -4.90
C SER A 425 -5.88 -26.95 -5.10
N GLY A 426 -5.52 -26.03 -5.99
CA GLY A 426 -6.31 -24.87 -6.36
C GLY A 426 -6.16 -23.65 -5.44
N PHE A 427 -5.36 -23.75 -4.37
CA PHE A 427 -4.95 -22.60 -3.58
C PHE A 427 -3.65 -22.00 -4.11
N VAL A 428 -3.57 -20.67 -4.15
CA VAL A 428 -2.41 -19.95 -4.68
C VAL A 428 -1.99 -18.81 -3.75
N PHE A 429 -0.68 -18.52 -3.72
CA PHE A 429 -0.11 -17.33 -3.09
C PHE A 429 0.27 -16.32 -4.18
N ASN A 430 -0.49 -15.23 -4.31
CA ASN A 430 -0.45 -14.33 -5.46
C ASN A 430 -0.14 -12.86 -5.13
N HIS A 431 0.49 -12.59 -3.98
CA HIS A 431 0.97 -11.25 -3.60
C HIS A 431 2.38 -11.31 -3.00
N GLY A 432 2.96 -10.18 -2.62
CA GLY A 432 4.22 -10.11 -1.88
C GLY A 432 4.08 -10.71 -0.49
N LEU A 433 5.17 -11.18 0.09
CA LEU A 433 5.17 -11.71 1.45
C LEU A 433 4.98 -10.61 2.49
N GLY A 434 5.31 -9.35 2.16
CA GLY A 434 5.17 -8.25 3.09
C GLY A 434 5.74 -6.93 2.57
N HIS A 435 5.61 -5.91 3.37
CA HIS A 435 6.01 -4.54 3.07
C HIS A 435 6.51 -3.82 4.33
N GLY A 436 7.23 -2.73 4.15
CA GLY A 436 7.58 -1.84 5.24
C GLY A 436 6.35 -1.12 5.79
N ILE A 437 6.41 -0.75 7.06
CA ILE A 437 5.38 0.03 7.74
C ILE A 437 5.98 1.29 8.37
N GLY A 438 5.20 2.36 8.42
CA GLY A 438 5.63 3.64 8.96
C GLY A 438 4.48 4.63 9.10
N VAL A 439 4.65 5.83 8.58
CA VAL A 439 3.59 6.84 8.49
C VAL A 439 2.42 6.33 7.65
N SER A 440 2.73 5.59 6.59
CA SER A 440 1.74 4.83 5.82
C SER A 440 1.86 3.35 6.11
N VAL A 441 0.76 2.61 5.92
CA VAL A 441 0.76 1.15 6.09
C VAL A 441 1.71 0.49 5.09
N HIS A 442 1.68 0.91 3.82
CA HIS A 442 2.65 0.50 2.80
C HIS A 442 3.76 1.55 2.68
N GLU A 443 4.89 1.31 3.30
CA GLU A 443 6.02 2.24 3.34
C GLU A 443 7.34 1.55 3.00
N ALA A 444 7.66 1.47 1.72
CA ALA A 444 8.92 0.90 1.24
C ALA A 444 10.08 1.93 1.23
N PRO A 445 11.33 1.48 1.38
CA PRO A 445 11.78 0.17 1.80
C PRO A 445 11.57 -0.10 3.30
N PRO A 446 11.59 -1.37 3.76
CA PRO A 446 11.81 -2.59 2.99
C PRO A 446 10.54 -3.08 2.29
N ARG A 447 10.71 -4.01 1.33
CA ARG A 447 9.63 -4.79 0.73
C ARG A 447 10.04 -6.26 0.72
N LEU A 448 9.13 -7.12 1.14
CA LEU A 448 9.32 -8.57 1.09
C LEU A 448 8.53 -9.12 -0.10
N SER A 449 9.16 -9.15 -1.26
CA SER A 449 8.54 -9.66 -2.50
C SER A 449 9.60 -10.04 -3.53
N ASN A 450 9.19 -10.75 -4.57
CA ASN A 450 10.08 -11.11 -5.66
C ASN A 450 10.14 -10.01 -6.74
N GLY A 451 11.34 -9.58 -7.11
CA GLY A 451 11.63 -8.90 -8.36
C GLY A 451 11.50 -7.38 -8.41
N THR A 452 11.18 -6.70 -7.32
CA THR A 452 11.17 -5.24 -7.26
C THR A 452 12.53 -4.68 -6.77
N TRP A 453 12.84 -3.42 -7.10
CA TRP A 453 14.11 -2.81 -6.68
C TRP A 453 14.19 -2.64 -5.16
N ASP A 454 13.07 -2.28 -4.52
CA ASP A 454 12.95 -2.05 -3.09
C ASP A 454 12.99 -3.35 -2.26
N SER A 455 12.70 -4.50 -2.86
CA SER A 455 12.88 -5.82 -2.22
C SER A 455 14.35 -6.25 -2.10
N LYS A 456 15.25 -5.59 -2.83
CA LYS A 456 16.70 -5.84 -2.84
C LYS A 456 17.48 -4.86 -1.96
N VAL A 457 16.79 -3.94 -1.31
CA VAL A 457 17.43 -3.04 -0.33
C VAL A 457 17.88 -3.87 0.87
N PRO A 458 19.15 -3.76 1.29
CA PRO A 458 19.65 -4.50 2.45
C PRO A 458 18.84 -4.19 3.70
N LEU A 459 18.43 -5.22 4.41
CA LEU A 459 17.74 -5.08 5.68
C LEU A 459 18.71 -4.62 6.77
N GLN A 460 18.28 -3.68 7.58
CA GLN A 460 19.04 -3.10 8.68
C GLN A 460 18.23 -3.17 9.97
N ASP A 461 18.94 -3.20 11.11
CA ASP A 461 18.29 -3.15 12.42
C ASP A 461 17.37 -1.92 12.51
N ASN A 462 16.26 -2.06 13.20
CA ASN A 462 15.18 -1.10 13.36
C ASN A 462 14.34 -0.83 12.09
N MET A 463 14.55 -1.53 10.99
CA MET A 463 13.55 -1.56 9.90
C MET A 463 12.34 -2.35 10.34
N CYS A 464 11.13 -1.81 10.05
CA CYS A 464 9.84 -2.40 10.38
C CYS A 464 9.12 -2.86 9.12
N PHE A 465 8.55 -4.07 9.15
CA PHE A 465 7.89 -4.69 7.99
C PHE A 465 6.88 -5.76 8.40
N THR A 466 5.99 -6.13 7.50
CA THR A 466 5.03 -7.23 7.67
C THR A 466 5.58 -8.55 7.15
N ILE A 467 5.10 -9.66 7.69
CA ILE A 467 5.23 -11.02 7.15
C ILE A 467 3.81 -11.59 7.10
N GLU A 468 3.25 -11.73 5.90
CA GLU A 468 1.83 -11.99 5.65
C GLU A 468 1.57 -13.07 4.59
N PRO A 469 2.12 -14.29 4.72
CA PRO A 469 1.82 -15.34 3.76
C PRO A 469 0.32 -15.63 3.72
N GLY A 470 -0.18 -15.97 2.53
CA GLY A 470 -1.59 -16.30 2.33
C GLY A 470 -1.81 -17.33 1.24
N LEU A 471 -2.88 -18.08 1.35
CA LEU A 471 -3.36 -19.02 0.35
C LEU A 471 -4.83 -18.75 0.04
N TYR A 472 -5.14 -18.55 -1.23
CA TYR A 472 -6.47 -18.16 -1.68
C TYR A 472 -6.98 -19.08 -2.77
N LYS A 473 -8.26 -19.46 -2.69
CA LYS A 473 -8.96 -20.19 -3.74
C LYS A 473 -10.27 -19.47 -4.08
N GLN A 474 -10.35 -18.97 -5.31
CA GLN A 474 -11.50 -18.23 -5.79
C GLN A 474 -12.80 -19.03 -5.57
N ASP A 475 -13.88 -18.31 -5.20
CA ASP A 475 -15.21 -18.86 -4.91
C ASP A 475 -15.25 -19.88 -3.76
N PHE A 476 -14.17 -19.95 -2.96
CA PHE A 476 -14.09 -20.91 -1.86
C PHE A 476 -13.70 -20.24 -0.54
N PHE A 477 -12.43 -20.09 -0.22
CA PHE A 477 -11.93 -19.28 0.90
C PHE A 477 -10.46 -18.93 0.74
N GLY A 478 -9.99 -17.99 1.56
CA GLY A 478 -8.58 -17.63 1.72
C GLY A 478 -8.18 -17.60 3.19
N ILE A 479 -6.91 -17.85 3.43
CA ILE A 479 -6.25 -17.73 4.72
C ILE A 479 -5.05 -16.78 4.55
N ARG A 480 -4.93 -15.74 5.38
CA ARG A 480 -3.74 -14.94 5.58
C ARG A 480 -3.41 -14.87 7.06
N LEU A 481 -2.15 -15.03 7.41
CA LEU A 481 -1.66 -14.85 8.77
C LEU A 481 -0.50 -13.86 8.74
N GLU A 482 -0.61 -12.81 9.52
CA GLU A 482 0.31 -11.70 9.45
C GLU A 482 0.76 -11.22 10.82
N ASN A 483 2.05 -10.96 10.93
CA ASN A 483 2.60 -10.15 11.99
C ASN A 483 3.42 -9.00 11.39
N SER A 484 3.23 -7.81 11.96
CA SER A 484 4.19 -6.73 11.81
C SER A 484 5.41 -6.99 12.71
N CYS A 485 6.58 -6.79 12.12
CA CYS A 485 7.86 -7.19 12.66
C CYS A 485 8.88 -6.05 12.58
N TYR A 486 9.99 -6.19 13.28
CA TYR A 486 11.18 -5.36 13.15
C TYR A 486 12.44 -6.20 13.22
N LEU A 487 13.52 -5.69 12.62
CA LEU A 487 14.82 -6.34 12.70
C LEU A 487 15.59 -5.81 13.91
N GLN A 488 16.16 -6.70 14.71
CA GLN A 488 17.05 -6.37 15.82
C GLN A 488 18.13 -7.43 15.97
N ASP A 489 19.40 -7.04 16.01
CA ASP A 489 20.54 -7.94 16.10
C ASP A 489 20.49 -9.05 15.02
N LYS A 490 20.12 -8.68 13.79
CA LYS A 490 19.90 -9.59 12.66
C LYS A 490 18.85 -10.68 12.92
N LYS A 491 17.93 -10.47 13.85
CA LYS A 491 16.81 -11.36 14.15
C LYS A 491 15.50 -10.63 13.92
N ILE A 492 14.57 -11.30 13.30
CA ILE A 492 13.20 -10.80 13.15
C ILE A 492 12.49 -10.90 14.50
N LYS A 493 11.89 -9.81 14.94
CA LYS A 493 11.09 -9.70 16.16
C LYS A 493 9.67 -9.29 15.79
N SER A 494 8.68 -9.84 16.47
CA SER A 494 7.27 -9.46 16.28
C SER A 494 6.86 -8.36 17.26
N PHE A 495 6.10 -7.38 16.77
CA PHE A 495 5.33 -6.46 17.62
C PHE A 495 4.02 -7.09 18.09
N VAL A 496 3.50 -8.04 17.31
CA VAL A 496 2.19 -8.66 17.49
C VAL A 496 2.27 -9.80 18.49
N ASN A 497 1.37 -9.78 19.49
CA ASN A 497 1.19 -10.85 20.49
C ASN A 497 -0.22 -11.48 20.38
N MET A 498 -1.03 -11.08 19.39
CA MET A 498 -2.34 -11.67 19.13
C MET A 498 -2.20 -13.16 18.84
N HIS A 499 -3.00 -13.98 19.51
CA HIS A 499 -2.95 -15.43 19.38
C HIS A 499 -3.32 -15.93 17.98
N TYR A 500 -2.84 -17.15 17.65
CA TYR A 500 -3.32 -17.95 16.52
C TYR A 500 -4.51 -18.81 16.97
N GLU A 501 -5.48 -19.05 16.06
CA GLU A 501 -6.69 -19.82 16.31
C GLU A 501 -6.37 -21.32 16.40
N LYS A 502 -6.40 -21.86 17.61
CA LYS A 502 -6.02 -23.25 17.93
C LYS A 502 -6.86 -24.27 17.19
N LYS A 503 -8.16 -24.02 17.05
CA LYS A 503 -9.08 -24.94 16.37
C LYS A 503 -8.69 -25.15 14.91
N LEU A 504 -8.05 -24.16 14.28
CA LEU A 504 -7.59 -24.20 12.89
C LEU A 504 -6.21 -24.84 12.72
N ILE A 505 -5.48 -25.15 13.80
CA ILE A 505 -4.16 -25.78 13.71
C ILE A 505 -4.31 -27.31 13.71
N ASP A 506 -3.80 -27.96 12.67
CA ASP A 506 -3.55 -29.40 12.68
C ASP A 506 -2.11 -29.65 13.16
N PHE A 507 -1.94 -29.91 14.45
CA PHE A 507 -0.64 -30.14 15.07
C PHE A 507 0.11 -31.36 14.51
N SER A 508 -0.60 -32.29 13.84
CA SER A 508 0.02 -33.46 13.21
C SER A 508 0.80 -33.11 11.94
N LEU A 509 0.54 -31.93 11.35
CA LEU A 509 1.25 -31.44 10.17
C LEU A 509 2.50 -30.64 10.53
N LEU A 510 2.71 -30.29 11.80
CA LEU A 510 3.88 -29.57 12.27
C LEU A 510 5.00 -30.56 12.63
N ASP A 511 6.22 -30.29 12.14
CA ASP A 511 7.42 -30.96 12.61
C ASP A 511 7.86 -30.43 13.99
N GLU A 512 8.87 -31.04 14.61
CA GLU A 512 9.33 -30.66 15.96
C GLU A 512 9.91 -29.24 16.01
N GLN A 513 10.58 -28.80 14.95
CA GLN A 513 11.14 -27.45 14.86
C GLN A 513 10.01 -26.40 14.72
N GLU A 514 9.00 -26.69 13.91
CA GLU A 514 7.83 -25.82 13.74
C GLU A 514 7.00 -25.72 15.02
N LYS A 515 6.88 -26.81 15.79
CA LYS A 515 6.25 -26.78 17.12
C LYS A 515 7.04 -25.94 18.12
N GLU A 516 8.37 -26.03 18.10
CA GLU A 516 9.24 -25.19 18.92
C GLU A 516 9.05 -23.70 18.54
N TRP A 517 9.11 -23.34 17.26
CA TRP A 517 8.86 -21.98 16.80
C TRP A 517 7.48 -21.46 17.19
N LEU A 518 6.44 -22.28 17.04
CA LEU A 518 5.07 -21.92 17.41
C LEU A 518 4.93 -21.69 18.91
N SER A 519 5.72 -22.36 19.76
CA SER A 519 5.68 -22.22 21.22
C SER A 519 6.04 -20.80 21.71
N HIS A 520 6.67 -19.98 20.85
CA HIS A 520 6.97 -18.58 21.13
C HIS A 520 5.79 -17.63 20.88
N PHE A 521 4.68 -18.14 20.35
CA PHE A 521 3.46 -17.38 20.06
C PHE A 521 2.29 -17.88 20.90
N GLU A 522 1.34 -16.99 21.17
CA GLU A 522 0.09 -17.40 21.82
C GLU A 522 -0.79 -18.22 20.86
N VAL A 523 -1.41 -19.27 21.36
CA VAL A 523 -2.34 -20.14 20.64
C VAL A 523 -3.57 -20.38 21.52
N LYS A 524 -4.74 -19.97 21.10
CA LYS A 524 -6.02 -20.13 21.81
C LYS A 524 -7.04 -20.88 20.99
#